data_9ede002d92cf25ea4552642ee111519b
#
_entry.id   9ede002d92cf25ea4552642ee111519b
#
_cell.length_a   1.000
_cell.length_b   1.000
_cell.length_c   1.000
_cell.angle_alpha   90.00
_cell.angle_beta   90.00
_cell.angle_gamma   90.00
#
_symmetry.space_group_name_H-M   'P 1'
#
loop_
_entity.id
_entity.type
_entity.pdbx_description
1 polymer ?
#
loop_
_entity_poly.entity_id
_entity_poly.type
_entity_poly.pdbx_seq_one_letter_code
_entity_poly.pdbx_strand_id
1 'polypeptide(L)'
;MNTAKENSKAAFNQQAATYDKDIKGQHARSLYPVLLEKLSHIPFQSALDLGCGTGEMLKLILQEDVGKELYGIDLSEKMLHVAKSKLPEQVKLLLGDSEALPFPDNTFDVVYCNDSFHHYPAPMNVLREVHRVLKPGGTFLMGDCWQPLVGRIIMNFYMRHSKEGDVKIYSEA
;
A
#
# COMPACT_ATOMS: atom_id res chain seq x y z
N MET A 1 -7.97 -16.82 9.61
CA MET A 1 -7.27 -15.79 8.77
C MET A 1 -6.31 -16.52 7.84
N ASN A 2 -5.95 -15.98 6.67
CA ASN A 2 -4.96 -16.64 5.80
C ASN A 2 -3.57 -16.48 6.44
N THR A 3 -2.75 -17.55 6.49
CA THR A 3 -1.42 -17.55 7.12
C THR A 3 -0.50 -16.44 6.59
N ALA A 4 -0.57 -16.10 5.29
CA ALA A 4 0.21 -15.01 4.70
C ALA A 4 -0.15 -13.65 5.31
N LYS A 5 -1.44 -13.35 5.50
CA LYS A 5 -1.88 -12.11 6.16
C LYS A 5 -1.46 -12.03 7.62
N GLU A 6 -1.49 -13.15 8.34
CA GLU A 6 -1.04 -13.21 9.74
C GLU A 6 0.46 -12.96 9.84
N ASN A 7 1.24 -13.55 8.93
CA ASN A 7 2.68 -13.33 8.86
C ASN A 7 3.01 -11.87 8.53
N SER A 8 2.37 -11.28 7.50
CA SER A 8 2.52 -9.88 7.15
C SER A 8 2.20 -8.96 8.32
N LYS A 9 1.03 -9.14 8.94
CA LYS A 9 0.63 -8.35 10.11
C LYS A 9 1.66 -8.45 11.24
N ALA A 10 2.13 -9.65 11.55
CA ALA A 10 3.11 -9.88 12.62
C ALA A 10 4.46 -9.22 12.30
N ALA A 11 4.96 -9.38 11.07
CA ALA A 11 6.23 -8.81 10.63
C ALA A 11 6.19 -7.28 10.64
N PHE A 12 5.18 -6.67 10.04
CA PHE A 12 5.04 -5.21 10.00
C PHE A 12 4.76 -4.60 11.38
N ASN A 13 4.07 -5.31 12.27
CA ASN A 13 3.95 -4.91 13.67
C ASN A 13 5.33 -4.86 14.38
N GLN A 14 6.25 -5.76 14.06
CA GLN A 14 7.60 -5.74 14.63
C GLN A 14 8.48 -4.62 14.06
N GLN A 15 8.31 -4.32 12.77
CA GLN A 15 9.15 -3.37 12.04
C GLN A 15 8.70 -1.90 12.20
N ALA A 16 7.46 -1.65 12.60
CA ALA A 16 6.81 -0.35 12.55
C ALA A 16 7.64 0.81 13.15
N ALA A 17 8.30 0.57 14.28
CA ALA A 17 9.06 1.62 14.98
C ALA A 17 10.31 2.10 14.22
N THR A 18 10.89 1.25 13.35
CA THR A 18 12.15 1.54 12.65
C THR A 18 11.99 1.59 11.14
N TYR A 19 10.84 1.19 10.60
CA TYR A 19 10.57 0.99 9.18
C TYR A 19 10.98 2.16 8.28
N ASP A 20 10.75 3.38 8.75
CA ASP A 20 11.09 4.59 7.98
C ASP A 20 12.61 4.81 7.82
N LYS A 21 13.44 4.12 8.59
CA LYS A 21 14.89 4.36 8.66
C LYS A 21 15.74 3.13 8.37
N ASP A 22 15.18 1.94 8.56
CA ASP A 22 15.95 0.70 8.40
C ASP A 22 15.90 0.15 6.96
N ILE A 23 16.63 -0.94 6.72
CA ILE A 23 16.75 -1.56 5.40
C ILE A 23 15.42 -2.18 4.94
N LYS A 24 14.53 -2.55 5.88
CA LYS A 24 13.25 -3.19 5.56
C LYS A 24 12.32 -2.27 4.77
N GLY A 25 12.28 -1.00 5.13
CA GLY A 25 11.50 -0.01 4.39
C GLY A 25 12.23 0.63 3.21
N GLN A 26 13.47 0.21 2.90
CA GLN A 26 14.29 0.88 1.87
C GLN A 26 13.67 0.78 0.48
N HIS A 27 13.10 -0.37 0.11
CA HIS A 27 12.49 -0.55 -1.20
C HIS A 27 11.25 0.35 -1.35
N ALA A 28 10.36 0.36 -0.38
CA ALA A 28 9.20 1.24 -0.38
C ALA A 28 9.59 2.72 -0.55
N ARG A 29 10.60 3.17 0.20
CA ARG A 29 11.10 4.56 0.10
C ARG A 29 11.69 4.90 -1.26
N SER A 30 12.30 3.92 -1.95
CA SER A 30 12.86 4.15 -3.29
C SER A 30 11.80 4.40 -4.36
N LEU A 31 10.57 3.96 -4.14
CA LEU A 31 9.43 4.14 -5.05
C LEU A 31 8.69 5.48 -4.84
N TYR A 32 8.84 6.13 -3.68
CA TYR A 32 8.11 7.36 -3.36
C TYR A 32 8.26 8.46 -4.43
N PRO A 33 9.47 8.82 -4.90
CA PRO A 33 9.61 9.88 -5.89
C PRO A 33 8.90 9.57 -7.20
N VAL A 34 8.93 8.29 -7.62
CA VAL A 34 8.28 7.85 -8.87
C VAL A 34 6.76 7.92 -8.75
N LEU A 35 6.20 7.44 -7.63
CA LEU A 35 4.75 7.49 -7.41
C LEU A 35 4.25 8.92 -7.25
N LEU A 36 4.99 9.77 -6.52
CA LEU A 36 4.64 11.19 -6.38
C LEU A 36 4.65 11.90 -7.72
N GLU A 37 5.68 11.66 -8.55
CA GLU A 37 5.74 12.22 -9.90
C GLU A 37 4.54 11.78 -10.74
N LYS A 38 4.15 10.49 -10.71
CA LYS A 38 2.96 10.01 -11.41
C LYS A 38 1.68 10.63 -10.87
N LEU A 39 1.53 10.71 -9.55
CA LEU A 39 0.37 11.34 -8.90
C LEU A 39 0.23 12.82 -9.25
N SER A 40 1.33 13.56 -9.41
CA SER A 40 1.29 14.99 -9.76
C SER A 40 0.67 15.27 -11.14
N HIS A 41 0.64 14.27 -12.02
CA HIS A 41 0.03 14.37 -13.35
C HIS A 41 -1.44 13.94 -13.38
N ILE A 42 -1.98 13.44 -12.27
CA ILE A 42 -3.37 12.99 -12.18
C ILE A 42 -4.17 14.01 -11.37
N PRO A 43 -5.21 14.63 -11.93
CA PRO A 43 -6.09 15.48 -11.16
C PRO A 43 -6.93 14.61 -10.20
N PHE A 44 -6.82 14.83 -8.89
CA PHE A 44 -7.63 14.14 -7.89
C PHE A 44 -7.91 15.04 -6.69
N GLN A 45 -9.01 14.82 -6.01
CA GLN A 45 -9.35 15.41 -4.73
C GLN A 45 -9.25 14.37 -3.61
N SER A 46 -9.69 13.14 -3.87
CA SER A 46 -9.73 12.05 -2.89
C SER A 46 -8.81 10.90 -3.29
N ALA A 47 -7.97 10.41 -2.35
CA ALA A 47 -7.07 9.29 -2.59
C ALA A 47 -7.06 8.29 -1.44
N LEU A 48 -6.88 6.99 -1.80
CA LEU A 48 -6.71 5.89 -0.86
C LEU A 48 -5.32 5.24 -1.06
N ASP A 49 -4.57 5.12 0.02
CA ASP A 49 -3.32 4.36 0.12
C ASP A 49 -3.59 2.94 0.63
N LEU A 50 -3.32 1.92 -0.21
CA LEU A 50 -3.48 0.51 0.13
C LEU A 50 -2.21 -0.05 0.74
N GLY A 51 -2.27 -0.48 2.00
CA GLY A 51 -1.08 -0.86 2.76
C GLY A 51 -0.25 0.36 3.09
N CYS A 52 -0.89 1.37 3.69
CA CYS A 52 -0.28 2.69 3.91
C CYS A 52 0.89 2.70 4.89
N GLY A 53 1.14 1.60 5.59
CA GLY A 53 2.24 1.46 6.53
C GLY A 53 2.29 2.59 7.54
N THR A 54 3.45 3.22 7.64
CA THR A 54 3.71 4.36 8.55
C THR A 54 3.21 5.70 8.01
N GLY A 55 2.52 5.73 6.85
CA GLY A 55 1.87 6.92 6.29
C GLY A 55 2.82 7.93 5.62
N GLU A 56 4.05 7.55 5.27
CA GLU A 56 4.99 8.50 4.64
C GLU A 56 4.51 9.03 3.29
N MET A 57 3.92 8.18 2.43
CA MET A 57 3.35 8.65 1.15
C MET A 57 2.21 9.66 1.38
N LEU A 58 1.29 9.36 2.30
CA LEU A 58 0.20 10.28 2.67
C LEU A 58 0.74 11.62 3.15
N LYS A 59 1.80 11.59 3.98
CA LYS A 59 2.47 12.81 4.47
C LYS A 59 3.08 13.62 3.33
N LEU A 60 3.79 12.98 2.40
CA LEU A 60 4.40 13.65 1.25
C LEU A 60 3.35 14.30 0.35
N ILE A 61 2.25 13.59 0.05
CA ILE A 61 1.14 14.16 -0.74
C ILE A 61 0.52 15.37 -0.02
N LEU A 62 0.33 15.29 1.30
CA LEU A 62 -0.24 16.38 2.10
C LEU A 62 0.69 17.61 2.16
N GLN A 63 2.01 17.42 2.06
CA GLN A 63 2.97 18.53 1.97
C GLN A 63 2.86 19.29 0.65
N GLU A 64 2.49 18.61 -0.45
CA GLU A 64 2.26 19.24 -1.75
C GLU A 64 0.91 19.97 -1.82
N ASP A 65 -0.14 19.37 -1.23
CA ASP A 65 -1.48 19.96 -1.20
C ASP A 65 -2.27 19.54 0.04
N VAL A 66 -2.38 20.45 0.99
CA VAL A 66 -3.12 20.26 2.26
C VAL A 66 -4.64 20.11 2.09
N GLY A 67 -5.19 20.46 0.92
CA GLY A 67 -6.62 20.36 0.61
C GLY A 67 -7.08 18.98 0.19
N LYS A 68 -6.17 18.02 0.01
CA LYS A 68 -6.52 16.65 -0.40
C LYS A 68 -7.23 15.87 0.70
N GLU A 69 -8.22 15.07 0.30
CA GLU A 69 -8.91 14.11 1.15
C GLU A 69 -8.18 12.78 1.10
N LEU A 70 -7.34 12.51 2.11
CA LEU A 70 -6.46 11.35 2.12
C LEU A 70 -6.93 10.28 3.10
N TYR A 71 -6.91 9.05 2.62
CA TYR A 71 -7.25 7.86 3.37
C TYR A 71 -6.12 6.85 3.27
N GLY A 72 -5.89 6.11 4.36
CA GLY A 72 -4.94 5.00 4.39
C GLY A 72 -5.57 3.79 5.07
N ILE A 73 -5.30 2.60 4.54
CA ILE A 73 -5.70 1.33 5.15
C ILE A 73 -4.49 0.43 5.30
N ASP A 74 -4.37 -0.23 6.46
CA ASP A 74 -3.29 -1.19 6.74
C ASP A 74 -3.78 -2.31 7.68
N LEU A 75 -3.18 -3.50 7.56
CA LEU A 75 -3.44 -4.64 8.46
C LEU A 75 -2.74 -4.51 9.81
N SER A 76 -1.66 -3.72 9.89
CA SER A 76 -0.81 -3.56 11.07
C SER A 76 -1.28 -2.41 11.95
N GLU A 77 -1.74 -2.71 13.15
CA GLU A 77 -2.11 -1.67 14.13
C GLU A 77 -0.91 -0.80 14.51
N LYS A 78 0.31 -1.38 14.55
CA LYS A 78 1.51 -0.64 14.94
C LYS A 78 2.00 0.29 13.83
N MET A 79 1.87 -0.10 12.56
CA MET A 79 2.10 0.81 11.44
C MET A 79 1.16 2.01 11.51
N LEU A 80 -0.13 1.77 11.67
CA LEU A 80 -1.13 2.84 11.81
C LEU A 80 -0.91 3.71 13.06
N HIS A 81 -0.40 3.13 14.16
CA HIS A 81 -0.03 3.91 15.33
C HIS A 81 1.10 4.91 15.00
N VAL A 82 2.13 4.47 14.28
CA VAL A 82 3.20 5.36 13.81
C VAL A 82 2.64 6.41 12.83
N ALA A 83 1.80 6.01 11.87
CA ALA A 83 1.18 6.92 10.92
C ALA A 83 0.38 8.03 11.64
N LYS A 84 -0.44 7.67 12.63
CA LYS A 84 -1.24 8.62 13.44
C LYS A 84 -0.36 9.61 14.20
N SER A 85 0.85 9.25 14.59
CA SER A 85 1.77 10.17 15.27
C SER A 85 2.40 11.23 14.35
N LYS A 86 2.33 11.01 13.02
CA LYS A 86 2.95 11.85 11.99
C LYS A 86 1.96 12.67 11.17
N LEU A 87 0.74 12.21 11.08
CA LEU A 87 -0.29 12.76 10.19
C LEU A 87 -1.36 13.50 11.00
N PRO A 88 -1.90 14.60 10.47
CA PRO A 88 -3.00 15.33 11.11
C PRO A 88 -4.30 14.51 11.05
N GLU A 89 -5.25 14.82 11.94
CA GLU A 89 -6.53 14.11 12.08
C GLU A 89 -7.42 14.13 10.83
N GLN A 90 -7.17 15.06 9.92
CA GLN A 90 -7.88 15.12 8.64
C GLN A 90 -7.58 13.90 7.74
N VAL A 91 -6.41 13.27 7.89
CA VAL A 91 -6.08 12.02 7.19
C VAL A 91 -6.77 10.86 7.89
N LYS A 92 -7.61 10.13 7.16
CA LYS A 92 -8.41 9.03 7.70
C LYS A 92 -7.64 7.71 7.61
N LEU A 93 -7.20 7.20 8.76
CA LEU A 93 -6.44 5.95 8.86
C LEU A 93 -7.32 4.84 9.43
N LEU A 94 -7.44 3.74 8.69
CA LEU A 94 -8.29 2.61 9.02
C LEU A 94 -7.46 1.32 9.17
N LEU A 95 -7.77 0.57 10.22
CA LEU A 95 -7.30 -0.82 10.34
C LEU A 95 -8.23 -1.69 9.50
N GLY A 96 -7.67 -2.38 8.52
CA GLY A 96 -8.51 -3.17 7.61
C GLY A 96 -7.72 -3.98 6.59
N ASP A 97 -8.47 -4.71 5.80
CA ASP A 97 -7.98 -5.64 4.78
C ASP A 97 -8.27 -5.08 3.39
N SER A 98 -7.25 -4.96 2.54
CA SER A 98 -7.38 -4.50 1.16
C SER A 98 -8.25 -5.44 0.29
N GLU A 99 -8.49 -6.68 0.72
CA GLU A 99 -9.40 -7.61 0.05
C GLU A 99 -10.89 -7.38 0.37
N ALA A 100 -11.20 -6.48 1.33
CA ALA A 100 -12.56 -6.13 1.76
C ALA A 100 -12.58 -4.69 2.29
N LEU A 101 -12.55 -3.72 1.39
CA LEU A 101 -12.41 -2.30 1.71
C LEU A 101 -13.71 -1.76 2.36
N PRO A 102 -13.62 -1.10 3.53
CA PRO A 102 -14.77 -0.58 4.24
C PRO A 102 -15.25 0.79 3.70
N PHE A 103 -15.23 0.95 2.39
CA PHE A 103 -15.62 2.18 1.72
C PHE A 103 -16.79 1.93 0.75
N PRO A 104 -17.67 2.93 0.53
CA PRO A 104 -18.70 2.84 -0.51
C PRO A 104 -18.10 2.74 -1.91
N ASP A 105 -18.94 2.34 -2.88
CA ASP A 105 -18.59 2.37 -4.29
C ASP A 105 -18.34 3.82 -4.75
N ASN A 106 -17.45 3.99 -5.75
CA ASN A 106 -17.19 5.28 -6.39
C ASN A 106 -16.78 6.40 -5.41
N THR A 107 -15.92 6.10 -4.45
CA THR A 107 -15.48 7.03 -3.41
C THR A 107 -14.24 7.84 -3.80
N PHE A 108 -13.25 7.19 -4.45
CA PHE A 108 -11.94 7.77 -4.67
C PHE A 108 -11.67 8.13 -6.12
N ASP A 109 -10.98 9.26 -6.33
CA ASP A 109 -10.44 9.64 -7.65
C ASP A 109 -9.20 8.81 -7.96
N VAL A 110 -8.39 8.53 -6.93
CA VAL A 110 -7.16 7.73 -7.04
C VAL A 110 -7.11 6.69 -5.92
N VAL A 111 -6.72 5.48 -6.27
CA VAL A 111 -6.23 4.47 -5.33
C VAL A 111 -4.79 4.17 -5.69
N TYR A 112 -3.89 4.13 -4.73
CA TYR A 112 -2.52 3.73 -4.99
C TYR A 112 -2.02 2.70 -3.99
N CYS A 113 -1.00 1.94 -4.40
CA CYS A 113 -0.35 0.90 -3.63
C CYS A 113 1.15 1.05 -3.79
N ASN A 114 1.88 1.23 -2.69
CA ASN A 114 3.32 1.36 -2.69
C ASN A 114 3.96 0.19 -1.96
N ASP A 115 4.61 -0.71 -2.70
CA ASP A 115 5.41 -1.83 -2.17
C ASP A 115 4.64 -2.74 -1.20
N SER A 116 3.38 -3.00 -1.50
CA SER A 116 2.56 -3.87 -0.65
C SER A 116 1.75 -4.92 -1.43
N PHE A 117 1.61 -4.80 -2.75
CA PHE A 117 0.75 -5.69 -3.54
C PHE A 117 1.24 -7.15 -3.55
N HIS A 118 2.55 -7.36 -3.46
CA HIS A 118 3.16 -8.69 -3.39
C HIS A 118 2.84 -9.46 -2.09
N HIS A 119 2.27 -8.81 -1.07
CA HIS A 119 1.80 -9.43 0.16
C HIS A 119 0.33 -9.92 0.10
N TYR A 120 -0.42 -9.60 -0.96
CA TYR A 120 -1.85 -9.92 -1.01
C TYR A 120 -2.09 -11.35 -1.50
N PRO A 121 -2.64 -12.26 -0.66
CA PRO A 121 -2.86 -13.66 -1.04
C PRO A 121 -4.01 -13.85 -2.04
N ALA A 122 -4.98 -12.93 -2.09
CA ALA A 122 -6.06 -12.94 -3.07
C ALA A 122 -6.09 -11.63 -3.89
N PRO A 123 -5.08 -11.37 -4.75
CA PRO A 123 -4.90 -10.09 -5.44
C PRO A 123 -6.10 -9.73 -6.34
N MET A 124 -6.82 -10.71 -6.85
CA MET A 124 -8.04 -10.46 -7.64
C MET A 124 -9.18 -9.89 -6.79
N ASN A 125 -9.24 -10.21 -5.50
CA ASN A 125 -10.22 -9.58 -4.60
C ASN A 125 -9.84 -8.12 -4.37
N VAL A 126 -8.53 -7.84 -4.14
CA VAL A 126 -8.03 -6.46 -4.01
C VAL A 126 -8.36 -5.64 -5.27
N LEU A 127 -8.10 -6.16 -6.47
CA LEU A 127 -8.39 -5.46 -7.72
C LEU A 127 -9.90 -5.21 -7.92
N ARG A 128 -10.77 -6.14 -7.50
CA ARG A 128 -12.23 -5.90 -7.52
C ARG A 128 -12.65 -4.80 -6.56
N GLU A 129 -12.09 -4.79 -5.34
CA GLU A 129 -12.36 -3.75 -4.36
C GLU A 129 -11.82 -2.39 -4.82
N VAL A 130 -10.61 -2.33 -5.38
CA VAL A 130 -10.06 -1.12 -6.00
C VAL A 130 -11.00 -0.61 -7.09
N HIS A 131 -11.42 -1.48 -8.01
CA HIS A 131 -12.36 -1.09 -9.07
C HIS A 131 -13.69 -0.58 -8.51
N ARG A 132 -14.20 -1.21 -7.45
CA ARG A 132 -15.47 -0.84 -6.83
C ARG A 132 -15.42 0.53 -6.16
N VAL A 133 -14.33 0.83 -5.43
CA VAL A 133 -14.21 2.08 -4.69
C VAL A 133 -13.71 3.26 -5.54
N LEU A 134 -13.12 3.00 -6.72
CA LEU A 134 -12.76 4.05 -7.67
C LEU A 134 -14.02 4.66 -8.32
N LYS A 135 -14.02 5.97 -8.43
CA LYS A 135 -15.01 6.69 -9.25
C LYS A 135 -14.87 6.31 -10.73
N PRO A 136 -15.93 6.45 -11.54
CA PRO A 136 -15.81 6.33 -13.00
C PRO A 136 -14.71 7.28 -13.54
N GLY A 137 -13.74 6.71 -14.26
CA GLY A 137 -12.57 7.45 -14.74
C GLY A 137 -11.45 7.63 -13.70
N GLY A 138 -11.62 7.11 -12.48
CA GLY A 138 -10.58 7.10 -11.45
C GLY A 138 -9.37 6.23 -11.81
N THR A 139 -8.24 6.48 -11.18
CA THR A 139 -6.96 5.85 -11.52
C THR A 139 -6.46 4.95 -10.40
N PHE A 140 -5.97 3.76 -10.76
CA PHE A 140 -5.17 2.91 -9.87
C PHE A 140 -3.69 3.00 -10.24
N LEU A 141 -2.84 3.37 -9.28
CA LEU A 141 -1.38 3.35 -9.41
C LEU A 141 -0.78 2.28 -8.51
N MET A 142 0.11 1.47 -9.06
CA MET A 142 0.82 0.44 -8.31
C MET A 142 2.33 0.57 -8.54
N GLY A 143 3.07 0.82 -7.46
CA GLY A 143 4.52 0.68 -7.39
C GLY A 143 4.86 -0.54 -6.53
N ASP A 144 5.56 -1.52 -7.10
CA ASP A 144 5.89 -2.76 -6.39
C ASP A 144 7.21 -3.34 -6.88
N CYS A 145 7.73 -4.32 -6.16
CA CYS A 145 8.96 -5.01 -6.53
C CYS A 145 8.82 -5.69 -7.89
N TRP A 146 9.83 -5.51 -8.73
CA TRP A 146 9.91 -6.12 -10.05
C TRP A 146 11.21 -6.92 -10.21
N GLN A 147 11.14 -8.02 -10.92
CA GLN A 147 12.29 -8.85 -11.27
C GLN A 147 12.18 -9.38 -12.70
N PRO A 148 13.30 -9.51 -13.43
CA PRO A 148 13.35 -10.25 -14.69
C PRO A 148 12.85 -11.68 -14.53
N LEU A 149 12.39 -12.30 -15.63
CA LEU A 149 11.70 -13.60 -15.62
C LEU A 149 12.40 -14.66 -14.75
N VAL A 150 13.69 -14.86 -14.93
CA VAL A 150 14.45 -15.90 -14.21
C VAL A 150 14.52 -15.57 -12.71
N GLY A 151 14.88 -14.34 -12.35
CA GLY A 151 14.91 -13.87 -10.96
C GLY A 151 13.55 -13.99 -10.29
N ARG A 152 12.47 -13.61 -11.01
CA ARG A 152 11.09 -13.70 -10.53
C ARG A 152 10.66 -15.14 -10.24
N ILE A 153 11.00 -16.11 -11.12
CA ILE A 153 10.70 -17.53 -10.89
C ILE A 153 11.41 -18.03 -9.62
N ILE A 154 12.69 -17.72 -9.47
CA ILE A 154 13.49 -18.10 -8.31
C ILE A 154 12.90 -17.45 -7.03
N MET A 155 12.68 -16.16 -7.03
CA MET A 155 12.14 -15.46 -5.86
C MET A 155 10.76 -15.95 -5.48
N ASN A 156 9.84 -16.13 -6.44
CA ASN A 156 8.50 -16.65 -6.18
C ASN A 156 8.50 -18.07 -5.60
N PHE A 157 9.53 -18.87 -5.90
CA PHE A 157 9.70 -20.17 -5.25
C PHE A 157 10.04 -20.01 -3.76
N TYR A 158 10.92 -19.07 -3.41
CA TYR A 158 11.30 -18.80 -2.01
C TYR A 158 10.25 -18.01 -1.22
N MET A 159 9.48 -17.16 -1.86
CA MET A 159 8.43 -16.37 -1.20
C MET A 159 7.40 -17.20 -0.46
N ARG A 160 7.16 -18.43 -0.89
CA ARG A 160 6.26 -19.37 -0.20
C ARG A 160 6.66 -19.67 1.24
N HIS A 161 7.92 -19.37 1.60
CA HIS A 161 8.49 -19.59 2.93
C HIS A 161 8.82 -18.25 3.62
N SER A 162 8.34 -17.14 3.07
CA SER A 162 8.59 -15.82 3.63
C SER A 162 7.94 -15.67 5.01
N LYS A 163 8.74 -15.18 5.96
CA LYS A 163 8.24 -14.81 7.29
C LYS A 163 7.51 -13.46 7.28
N GLU A 164 7.67 -12.68 6.22
CA GLU A 164 7.02 -11.38 6.03
C GLU A 164 5.68 -11.51 5.29
N GLY A 165 5.27 -12.74 4.95
CA GLY A 165 4.00 -13.00 4.27
C GLY A 165 4.00 -12.62 2.80
N ASP A 166 5.20 -12.54 2.17
CA ASP A 166 5.29 -12.34 0.72
C ASP A 166 4.59 -13.48 0.00
N VAL A 167 3.85 -13.15 -1.02
CA VAL A 167 3.08 -14.12 -1.81
C VAL A 167 3.68 -14.28 -3.20
N LYS A 168 3.85 -13.18 -3.94
CA LYS A 168 4.25 -13.26 -5.34
C LYS A 168 4.72 -11.92 -5.91
N ILE A 169 5.82 -11.95 -6.67
CA ILE A 169 6.23 -10.88 -7.58
C ILE A 169 5.53 -11.06 -8.92
N TYR A 170 4.84 -10.03 -9.40
CA TYR A 170 4.10 -10.04 -10.65
C TYR A 170 4.98 -9.62 -11.83
N SER A 171 4.58 -9.97 -13.05
CA SER A 171 5.18 -9.44 -14.28
C SER A 171 4.55 -8.09 -14.63
N GLU A 172 5.28 -7.27 -15.34
CA GLU A 172 4.65 -6.24 -16.17
C GLU A 172 3.69 -6.92 -17.15
N ALA A 173 2.58 -6.28 -17.42
CA ALA A 173 1.59 -6.75 -18.38
C ALA A 173 2.07 -6.59 -19.82
#